data_e102ae2e066f06a1ac564838d696adcd
#
_entry.id   e102ae2e066f06a1ac564838d696adcd
#
_cell.length_a   1.000
_cell.length_b   1.000
_cell.length_c   1.000
_cell.angle_alpha   90.00
_cell.angle_beta   90.00
_cell.angle_gamma   90.00
#
_symmetry.space_group_name_H-M   'P 1'
#
loop_
_entity.id
_entity.type
_entity.pdbx_description
1 polymer ?
#
loop_
_entity_poly.entity_id
_entity_poly.type
_entity_poly.pdbx_seq_one_letter_code
_entity_poly.pdbx_strand_id
1 'polypeptide(L)'
;MRNDINQFLNKVFNVDIMELLRILPSESIDMVFGDPDYNVGIKYNDKSYTRGFDEYIEWYTELSKECLRVLKKEGNIFLMNYPKQNAYLRVKYLDSACYDAHEYIWLYNTNVGHTPKRFTTAHRSILHCRKSKYNKFYKDNVAEPYKNPTDKRILSNIANGSKGRMPYSWFYFDLVKNVSKEKTFHACQIPQKLSEMLIKSCTLKDDTVLILFGGSGSEICLCKELGRNFISTELDEKYHRMIMDRLEKGFIGKEYKLKLRQYNQIFHDQQMLILESPAKYHRTTKKHPVKKRA
;
A
#
# COMPACT_ATOMS: atom_id res chain seq x y z
N MET A 1 -6.22 12.93 28.76
CA MET A 1 -7.55 12.87 28.09
C MET A 1 -7.39 12.00 26.84
N ARG A 2 -8.25 11.01 26.60
CA ARG A 2 -8.25 10.28 25.33
C ARG A 2 -8.88 11.19 24.28
N ASN A 3 -8.20 11.43 23.19
CA ASN A 3 -8.76 12.20 22.07
C ASN A 3 -10.01 11.49 21.54
N ASP A 4 -11.04 12.25 21.17
CA ASP A 4 -12.20 11.71 20.48
C ASP A 4 -11.84 11.50 19.00
N ILE A 5 -12.10 10.30 18.47
CA ILE A 5 -11.84 10.00 17.06
C ILE A 5 -12.58 10.94 16.11
N ASN A 6 -13.75 11.43 16.50
CA ASN A 6 -14.59 12.30 15.67
C ASN A 6 -13.88 13.58 15.22
N GLN A 7 -12.94 14.10 16.01
CA GLN A 7 -12.15 15.28 15.64
C GLN A 7 -11.18 15.06 14.47
N PHE A 8 -10.89 13.79 14.12
CA PHE A 8 -9.99 13.40 13.04
C PHE A 8 -10.71 12.95 11.77
N LEU A 9 -12.00 12.58 11.86
CA LEU A 9 -12.73 12.01 10.73
C LEU A 9 -12.79 12.95 9.53
N ASN A 10 -12.64 12.37 8.35
CA ASN A 10 -12.73 13.04 7.04
C ASN A 10 -11.73 14.19 6.86
N LYS A 11 -10.55 14.04 7.46
CA LYS A 11 -9.45 15.02 7.39
C LYS A 11 -8.17 14.41 6.83
N VAL A 12 -7.41 15.26 6.15
CA VAL A 12 -6.05 15.00 5.71
C VAL A 12 -5.10 15.98 6.39
N PHE A 13 -4.11 15.48 7.08
CA PHE A 13 -3.18 16.27 7.87
C PHE A 13 -1.85 16.41 7.12
N ASN A 14 -1.29 17.61 7.08
CA ASN A 14 0.04 17.84 6.50
C ASN A 14 1.12 17.67 7.58
N VAL A 15 1.26 16.46 8.08
CA VAL A 15 2.21 16.06 9.13
C VAL A 15 2.78 14.67 8.84
N ASP A 16 3.83 14.29 9.57
CA ASP A 16 4.34 12.91 9.55
C ASP A 16 3.30 11.94 10.13
N ILE A 17 3.17 10.77 9.52
CA ILE A 17 2.19 9.76 9.94
C ILE A 17 2.43 9.31 11.40
N MET A 18 3.68 9.22 11.85
CA MET A 18 3.98 8.82 13.22
C MET A 18 3.52 9.86 14.25
N GLU A 19 3.50 11.14 13.89
CA GLU A 19 2.94 12.19 14.74
C GLU A 19 1.42 12.04 14.89
N LEU A 20 0.71 11.81 13.77
CA LEU A 20 -0.72 11.56 13.80
C LEU A 20 -1.07 10.29 14.60
N LEU A 21 -0.37 9.19 14.34
CA LEU A 21 -0.62 7.92 15.03
C LEU A 21 -0.52 8.06 16.55
N ARG A 22 0.46 8.79 17.08
CA ARG A 22 0.64 9.00 18.55
C ARG A 22 -0.56 9.62 19.23
N ILE A 23 -1.34 10.44 18.51
CA ILE A 23 -2.51 11.15 19.07
C ILE A 23 -3.83 10.46 18.76
N LEU A 24 -3.86 9.53 17.81
CA LEU A 24 -5.04 8.72 17.52
C LEU A 24 -5.36 7.77 18.69
N PRO A 25 -6.65 7.66 19.09
CA PRO A 25 -7.03 6.73 20.14
C PRO A 25 -6.83 5.28 19.71
N SER A 26 -6.49 4.42 20.66
CA SER A 26 -6.39 2.96 20.43
C SER A 26 -7.76 2.38 20.06
N GLU A 27 -7.77 1.35 19.21
CA GLU A 27 -8.97 0.60 18.83
C GLU A 27 -10.09 1.47 18.23
N SER A 28 -9.73 2.47 17.42
CA SER A 28 -10.65 3.43 16.81
C SER A 28 -10.82 3.28 15.30
N ILE A 29 -9.92 2.54 14.64
CA ILE A 29 -9.82 2.40 13.18
C ILE A 29 -10.33 1.03 12.74
N ASP A 30 -11.20 0.98 11.72
CA ASP A 30 -11.72 -0.27 11.15
C ASP A 30 -10.74 -0.90 10.15
N MET A 31 -10.06 -0.08 9.37
CA MET A 31 -9.08 -0.54 8.39
C MET A 31 -7.91 0.43 8.29
N VAL A 32 -6.69 -0.11 8.23
CA VAL A 32 -5.48 0.63 7.87
C VAL A 32 -5.06 0.26 6.46
N PHE A 33 -4.79 1.26 5.65
CA PHE A 33 -4.27 1.13 4.29
C PHE A 33 -2.94 1.87 4.17
N GLY A 34 -1.85 1.14 3.89
CA GLY A 34 -0.51 1.69 3.83
C GLY A 34 0.23 1.33 2.54
N ASP A 35 0.66 2.36 1.82
CA ASP A 35 1.55 2.27 0.65
C ASP A 35 2.75 3.21 0.90
N PRO A 36 3.69 2.82 1.79
CA PRO A 36 4.85 3.66 2.12
C PRO A 36 5.79 3.81 0.93
N ASP A 37 6.75 4.75 1.03
CA ASP A 37 7.94 4.70 0.18
C ASP A 37 8.64 3.36 0.33
N TYR A 38 8.97 2.72 -0.81
CA TYR A 38 9.52 1.36 -0.82
C TYR A 38 11.03 1.29 -0.54
N ASN A 39 11.62 2.41 -0.17
CA ASN A 39 13.07 2.53 0.10
C ASN A 39 13.96 2.13 -1.10
N VAL A 40 13.55 2.50 -2.31
CA VAL A 40 14.25 2.17 -3.57
C VAL A 40 14.78 3.41 -4.30
N GLY A 41 14.87 4.54 -3.61
CA GLY A 41 15.44 5.78 -4.15
C GLY A 41 14.50 6.61 -5.03
N ILE A 42 13.20 6.34 -4.99
CA ILE A 42 12.23 7.18 -5.71
C ILE A 42 12.20 8.57 -5.09
N LYS A 43 12.26 9.59 -5.94
CA LYS A 43 12.07 10.98 -5.53
C LYS A 43 10.59 11.36 -5.59
N TYR A 44 10.09 11.89 -4.50
CA TYR A 44 8.76 12.49 -4.39
C TYR A 44 8.94 14.01 -4.40
N ASN A 45 8.61 14.67 -5.50
CA ASN A 45 9.09 15.99 -5.86
C ASN A 45 10.65 16.01 -5.81
N ASP A 46 11.25 16.87 -5.01
CA ASP A 46 12.71 16.98 -4.87
C ASP A 46 13.26 16.24 -3.64
N LYS A 47 12.39 15.50 -2.91
CA LYS A 47 12.75 14.80 -1.66
C LYS A 47 12.90 13.30 -1.89
N SER A 48 13.92 12.70 -1.30
CA SER A 48 14.09 11.26 -1.18
C SER A 48 13.98 10.87 0.29
N TYR A 49 13.21 9.83 0.56
CA TYR A 49 13.03 9.27 1.90
C TYR A 49 13.83 7.98 2.11
N THR A 50 14.78 7.70 1.21
CA THR A 50 15.61 6.49 1.26
C THR A 50 16.49 6.48 2.50
N ARG A 51 16.47 5.35 3.23
CA ARG A 51 17.21 5.07 4.45
C ARG A 51 18.08 3.83 4.27
N GLY A 52 18.99 3.57 5.20
CA GLY A 52 19.61 2.25 5.34
C GLY A 52 18.54 1.16 5.46
N PHE A 53 18.79 -0.03 4.89
CA PHE A 53 17.76 -1.08 4.86
C PHE A 53 17.27 -1.46 6.27
N ASP A 54 18.20 -1.63 7.21
CA ASP A 54 17.87 -2.00 8.59
C ASP A 54 17.10 -0.88 9.29
N GLU A 55 17.51 0.38 9.11
CA GLU A 55 16.80 1.56 9.61
C GLU A 55 15.37 1.65 9.04
N TYR A 56 15.21 1.33 7.74
CA TYR A 56 13.89 1.27 7.12
C TYR A 56 13.00 0.21 7.76
N ILE A 57 13.54 -0.99 8.01
CA ILE A 57 12.77 -2.09 8.63
C ILE A 57 12.43 -1.78 10.10
N GLU A 58 13.32 -1.09 10.84
CA GLU A 58 12.98 -0.59 12.18
C GLU A 58 11.81 0.39 12.14
N TRP A 59 11.91 1.42 11.30
CA TRP A 59 10.82 2.38 11.11
C TRP A 59 9.51 1.70 10.68
N TYR A 60 9.58 0.75 9.74
CA TYR A 60 8.40 0.03 9.24
C TYR A 60 7.77 -0.85 10.32
N THR A 61 8.60 -1.37 11.22
CA THR A 61 8.16 -2.11 12.41
C THR A 61 7.43 -1.20 13.39
N GLU A 62 8.01 -0.04 13.73
CA GLU A 62 7.37 0.93 14.63
C GLU A 62 6.06 1.48 14.07
N LEU A 63 6.02 1.79 12.75
CA LEU A 63 4.78 2.14 12.05
C LEU A 63 3.72 1.06 12.22
N SER A 64 4.09 -0.20 12.04
CA SER A 64 3.16 -1.33 12.12
C SER A 64 2.65 -1.56 13.55
N LYS A 65 3.47 -1.32 14.58
CA LYS A 65 3.05 -1.36 16.00
C LYS A 65 1.96 -0.33 16.28
N GLU A 66 2.15 0.90 15.84
CA GLU A 66 1.16 1.95 16.01
C GLU A 66 -0.12 1.67 15.20
N CYS A 67 0.00 1.14 13.98
CA CYS A 67 -1.15 0.69 13.20
C CYS A 67 -1.96 -0.37 13.95
N LEU A 68 -1.31 -1.37 14.53
CA LEU A 68 -1.99 -2.39 15.35
C LEU A 68 -2.61 -1.81 16.62
N ARG A 69 -2.01 -0.80 17.23
CA ARG A 69 -2.56 -0.13 18.41
C ARG A 69 -3.88 0.57 18.10
N VAL A 70 -3.92 1.36 17.02
CA VAL A 70 -5.12 2.13 16.64
C VAL A 70 -6.20 1.28 16.01
N LEU A 71 -5.85 0.09 15.48
CA LEU A 71 -6.77 -0.83 14.84
C LEU A 71 -7.74 -1.42 15.85
N LYS A 72 -9.03 -1.44 15.54
CA LYS A 72 -10.07 -2.17 16.28
C LYS A 72 -9.75 -3.68 16.28
N LYS A 73 -10.29 -4.40 17.26
CA LYS A 73 -10.09 -5.85 17.37
C LYS A 73 -10.54 -6.63 16.13
N GLU A 74 -11.58 -6.16 15.45
CA GLU A 74 -12.13 -6.75 14.22
C GLU A 74 -11.56 -6.13 12.95
N GLY A 75 -10.63 -5.19 13.07
CA GLY A 75 -10.07 -4.43 11.96
C GLY A 75 -9.04 -5.21 11.14
N ASN A 76 -8.70 -4.63 10.01
CA ASN A 76 -7.74 -5.20 9.06
C ASN A 76 -6.67 -4.17 8.67
N ILE A 77 -5.46 -4.65 8.42
CA ILE A 77 -4.36 -3.83 7.89
C ILE A 77 -3.96 -4.37 6.52
N PHE A 78 -3.82 -3.48 5.53
CA PHE A 78 -3.16 -3.77 4.27
C PHE A 78 -1.92 -2.89 4.13
N LEU A 79 -0.75 -3.54 3.96
CA LEU A 79 0.53 -2.87 3.75
C LEU A 79 1.13 -3.32 2.42
N MET A 80 1.32 -2.38 1.50
CA MET A 80 1.98 -2.64 0.21
C MET A 80 3.46 -2.34 0.30
N ASN A 81 4.26 -3.20 -0.32
CA ASN A 81 5.70 -2.96 -0.49
C ASN A 81 6.31 -3.91 -1.53
N TYR A 82 7.62 -3.83 -1.73
CA TYR A 82 8.33 -4.90 -2.39
C TYR A 82 8.39 -6.16 -1.49
N PRO A 83 8.46 -7.36 -2.10
CA PRO A 83 8.49 -8.62 -1.35
C PRO A 83 9.56 -8.69 -0.27
N LYS A 84 10.76 -8.13 -0.54
CA LYS A 84 11.87 -8.13 0.42
C LYS A 84 11.50 -7.39 1.71
N GLN A 85 11.01 -6.16 1.61
CA GLN A 85 10.65 -5.34 2.77
C GLN A 85 9.53 -5.98 3.59
N ASN A 86 8.50 -6.49 2.91
CA ASN A 86 7.39 -7.18 3.57
C ASN A 86 7.81 -8.50 4.21
N ALA A 87 8.70 -9.28 3.60
CA ALA A 87 9.23 -10.51 4.19
C ALA A 87 9.98 -10.22 5.50
N TYR A 88 10.85 -9.19 5.51
CA TYR A 88 11.57 -8.80 6.73
C TYR A 88 10.64 -8.28 7.82
N LEU A 89 9.64 -7.45 7.48
CA LEU A 89 8.65 -6.97 8.43
C LEU A 89 7.84 -8.11 9.04
N ARG A 90 7.42 -9.10 8.25
CA ARG A 90 6.70 -10.28 8.74
C ARG A 90 7.52 -11.02 9.78
N VAL A 91 8.72 -11.49 9.38
CA VAL A 91 9.59 -12.29 10.25
C VAL A 91 9.98 -11.53 11.51
N LYS A 92 10.27 -10.21 11.37
CA LYS A 92 10.69 -9.41 12.52
C LYS A 92 9.56 -9.12 13.51
N TYR A 93 8.34 -8.98 13.03
CA TYR A 93 7.27 -8.47 13.87
C TYR A 93 5.88 -9.07 13.60
N LEU A 94 5.35 -9.01 12.37
CA LEU A 94 3.93 -9.24 12.14
C LEU A 94 3.50 -10.68 12.39
N ASP A 95 4.34 -11.67 12.07
CA ASP A 95 4.01 -13.09 12.26
C ASP A 95 3.84 -13.45 13.75
N SER A 96 4.42 -12.66 14.67
CA SER A 96 4.25 -12.83 16.12
C SER A 96 3.21 -11.89 16.74
N ALA A 97 2.96 -10.73 16.13
CA ALA A 97 2.11 -9.68 16.68
C ALA A 97 0.65 -9.76 16.22
N CYS A 98 0.40 -10.35 15.06
CA CYS A 98 -0.93 -10.51 14.49
C CYS A 98 -1.49 -11.92 14.74
N TYR A 99 -2.82 -12.04 14.71
CA TYR A 99 -3.45 -13.36 14.65
C TYR A 99 -3.05 -14.09 13.35
N ASP A 100 -2.94 -13.34 12.24
CA ASP A 100 -2.53 -13.83 10.94
C ASP A 100 -1.98 -12.68 10.09
N ALA A 101 -0.90 -12.95 9.35
CA ALA A 101 -0.30 -12.04 8.40
C ALA A 101 -0.18 -12.76 7.03
N HIS A 102 -1.21 -12.60 6.19
CA HIS A 102 -1.30 -13.26 4.90
C HIS A 102 -0.75 -12.36 3.79
N GLU A 103 -0.03 -12.94 2.81
CA GLU A 103 0.51 -12.20 1.67
C GLU A 103 -0.35 -12.39 0.43
N TYR A 104 -0.69 -11.28 -0.23
CA TYR A 104 -1.27 -11.23 -1.56
C TYR A 104 -0.27 -10.66 -2.54
N ILE A 105 -0.37 -11.06 -3.80
CA ILE A 105 0.53 -10.61 -4.87
C ILE A 105 -0.25 -9.74 -5.85
N TRP A 106 0.13 -8.48 -5.95
CA TRP A 106 -0.35 -7.62 -7.02
C TRP A 106 0.57 -7.74 -8.23
N LEU A 107 0.05 -8.35 -9.30
CA LEU A 107 0.71 -8.53 -10.59
C LEU A 107 0.38 -7.36 -11.52
N TYR A 108 1.37 -6.94 -12.31
CA TYR A 108 1.18 -5.89 -13.31
C TYR A 108 2.16 -6.08 -14.47
N ASN A 109 1.84 -5.49 -15.63
CA ASN A 109 2.68 -5.54 -16.81
C ASN A 109 3.59 -4.29 -16.86
N THR A 110 4.91 -4.49 -16.76
CA THR A 110 5.90 -3.42 -16.84
C THR A 110 7.25 -3.92 -17.34
N ASN A 111 8.00 -3.03 -17.98
CA ASN A 111 9.40 -3.25 -18.35
C ASN A 111 10.38 -2.46 -17.48
N VAL A 112 9.92 -1.79 -16.43
CA VAL A 112 10.77 -1.01 -15.52
C VAL A 112 11.67 -1.96 -14.73
N GLY A 113 12.96 -1.64 -14.65
CA GLY A 113 13.93 -2.47 -13.93
C GLY A 113 14.41 -3.71 -14.72
N HIS A 114 14.24 -3.70 -16.04
CA HIS A 114 14.76 -4.77 -16.90
C HIS A 114 16.28 -4.89 -16.77
N THR A 115 16.76 -6.14 -16.71
CA THR A 115 18.16 -6.51 -16.72
C THR A 115 18.33 -7.86 -17.44
N PRO A 116 19.40 -8.07 -18.25
CA PRO A 116 19.63 -9.33 -18.92
C PRO A 116 20.04 -10.48 -17.98
N LYS A 117 20.26 -10.19 -16.69
CA LYS A 117 20.77 -11.16 -15.71
C LYS A 117 19.68 -11.82 -14.85
N ARG A 118 18.44 -11.38 -14.93
CA ARG A 118 17.29 -11.93 -14.17
C ARG A 118 15.96 -11.52 -14.80
N PHE A 119 14.89 -12.23 -14.44
CA PHE A 119 13.54 -11.84 -14.83
C PHE A 119 13.17 -10.47 -14.22
N THR A 120 12.40 -9.69 -14.99
CA THR A 120 11.90 -8.38 -14.54
C THR A 120 10.88 -8.56 -13.43
N THR A 121 11.05 -7.85 -12.32
CA THR A 121 10.07 -7.84 -11.23
C THR A 121 8.81 -7.11 -11.69
N ALA A 122 7.69 -7.83 -11.76
CA ALA A 122 6.40 -7.33 -12.23
C ALA A 122 5.29 -7.58 -11.19
N HIS A 123 5.63 -7.41 -9.92
CA HIS A 123 4.66 -7.57 -8.82
C HIS A 123 5.03 -6.73 -7.59
N ARG A 124 4.03 -6.54 -6.73
CA ARG A 124 4.15 -6.02 -5.36
C ARG A 124 3.58 -7.03 -4.39
N SER A 125 4.08 -7.01 -3.18
CA SER A 125 3.56 -7.74 -2.04
C SER A 125 2.56 -6.85 -1.29
N ILE A 126 1.42 -7.41 -0.92
CA ILE A 126 0.40 -6.79 -0.08
C ILE A 126 0.22 -7.68 1.14
N LEU A 127 0.63 -7.22 2.30
CA LEU A 127 0.37 -7.91 3.55
C LEU A 127 -1.03 -7.57 4.05
N HIS A 128 -1.83 -8.58 4.29
CA HIS A 128 -3.10 -8.48 4.99
C HIS A 128 -2.94 -9.01 6.41
N CYS A 129 -2.95 -8.11 7.37
CA CYS A 129 -2.80 -8.46 8.78
C CYS A 129 -4.13 -8.36 9.50
N ARG A 130 -4.46 -9.38 10.28
CA ARG A 130 -5.65 -9.47 11.12
C ARG A 130 -5.26 -9.47 12.59
N LYS A 131 -5.88 -8.58 13.38
CA LYS A 131 -5.62 -8.50 14.83
C LYS A 131 -6.24 -9.67 15.60
N SER A 132 -7.35 -10.21 15.09
CA SER A 132 -8.05 -11.33 15.71
C SER A 132 -8.69 -12.26 14.67
N LYS A 133 -9.18 -13.43 15.12
CA LYS A 133 -9.94 -14.36 14.28
C LYS A 133 -11.32 -13.84 13.86
N TYR A 134 -11.79 -12.76 14.47
CA TYR A 134 -13.11 -12.16 14.23
C TYR A 134 -13.06 -10.94 13.31
N ASN A 135 -12.07 -10.85 12.45
CA ASN A 135 -11.95 -9.71 11.55
C ASN A 135 -13.18 -9.57 10.63
N LYS A 136 -13.57 -8.34 10.35
CA LYS A 136 -14.59 -8.03 9.34
C LYS A 136 -14.06 -8.40 7.95
N PHE A 137 -14.77 -9.26 7.23
CA PHE A 137 -14.46 -9.57 5.84
C PHE A 137 -15.74 -9.85 5.07
N TYR A 138 -16.02 -9.05 4.05
CA TYR A 138 -17.25 -9.03 3.29
C TYR A 138 -17.04 -9.67 1.91
N LYS A 139 -17.03 -11.01 1.87
CA LYS A 139 -16.77 -11.80 0.66
C LYS A 139 -17.58 -11.33 -0.54
N ASP A 140 -18.88 -11.08 -0.35
CA ASP A 140 -19.80 -10.78 -1.44
C ASP A 140 -19.57 -9.41 -2.09
N ASN A 141 -18.85 -8.49 -1.41
CA ASN A 141 -18.46 -7.19 -1.98
C ASN A 141 -17.33 -7.30 -3.01
N VAL A 142 -16.61 -8.43 -3.03
CA VAL A 142 -15.42 -8.67 -3.87
C VAL A 142 -15.50 -10.01 -4.59
N ALA A 143 -16.63 -10.69 -4.51
CA ALA A 143 -16.82 -12.02 -5.14
C ALA A 143 -16.66 -11.94 -6.66
N GLU A 144 -15.96 -12.91 -7.21
CA GLU A 144 -15.83 -13.12 -8.66
C GLU A 144 -16.81 -14.17 -9.14
N PRO A 145 -17.26 -14.11 -10.41
CA PRO A 145 -18.11 -15.15 -10.98
C PRO A 145 -17.49 -16.54 -10.81
N TYR A 146 -18.33 -17.53 -10.55
CA TYR A 146 -17.90 -18.92 -10.55
C TYR A 146 -17.42 -19.33 -11.94
N LYS A 147 -16.30 -20.04 -12.02
CA LYS A 147 -15.73 -20.52 -13.29
C LYS A 147 -16.58 -21.64 -13.93
N ASN A 148 -17.26 -22.44 -13.08
CA ASN A 148 -18.11 -23.55 -13.52
C ASN A 148 -19.49 -23.45 -12.86
N PRO A 149 -20.35 -22.52 -13.32
CA PRO A 149 -21.63 -22.23 -12.66
C PRO A 149 -22.64 -23.36 -12.76
N THR A 150 -22.39 -24.41 -13.56
CA THR A 150 -23.27 -25.58 -13.73
C THR A 150 -22.93 -26.74 -12.78
N ASP A 151 -21.82 -26.66 -12.03
CA ASP A 151 -21.49 -27.65 -10.99
C ASP A 151 -22.58 -27.65 -9.90
N LYS A 152 -23.04 -28.85 -9.50
CA LYS A 152 -24.13 -29.01 -8.53
C LYS A 152 -23.87 -28.32 -7.19
N ARG A 153 -22.61 -28.32 -6.70
CA ARG A 153 -22.25 -27.65 -5.45
C ARG A 153 -22.29 -26.13 -5.62
N ILE A 154 -21.89 -25.64 -6.79
CA ILE A 154 -21.93 -24.21 -7.11
C ILE A 154 -23.38 -23.74 -7.26
N LEU A 155 -24.23 -24.51 -7.93
CA LEU A 155 -25.67 -24.23 -8.02
C LEU A 155 -26.32 -24.14 -6.63
N SER A 156 -25.97 -25.07 -5.72
CA SER A 156 -26.42 -25.00 -4.32
C SER A 156 -25.93 -23.72 -3.60
N ASN A 157 -24.67 -23.34 -3.79
CA ASN A 157 -24.15 -22.09 -3.20
C ASN A 157 -24.87 -20.85 -3.74
N ILE A 158 -25.14 -20.81 -5.05
CA ILE A 158 -25.89 -19.71 -5.69
C ILE A 158 -27.32 -19.66 -5.15
N ALA A 159 -27.98 -20.79 -5.05
CA ALA A 159 -29.34 -20.91 -4.48
C ALA A 159 -29.39 -20.42 -3.03
N ASN A 160 -28.30 -20.61 -2.27
CA ASN A 160 -28.15 -20.12 -0.91
C ASN A 160 -27.64 -18.65 -0.85
N GLY A 161 -27.71 -17.89 -1.94
CA GLY A 161 -27.44 -16.46 -1.98
C GLY A 161 -25.96 -16.07 -2.18
N SER A 162 -25.06 -17.01 -2.48
CA SER A 162 -23.66 -16.68 -2.77
C SER A 162 -23.55 -15.89 -4.08
N LYS A 163 -22.88 -14.73 -4.04
CA LYS A 163 -22.64 -13.87 -5.22
C LYS A 163 -21.49 -14.34 -6.10
N GLY A 164 -20.70 -15.32 -5.65
CA GLY A 164 -19.56 -15.81 -6.41
C GLY A 164 -18.50 -16.47 -5.53
N ARG A 165 -17.34 -16.74 -6.13
CA ARG A 165 -16.19 -17.31 -5.45
C ARG A 165 -15.30 -16.20 -4.86
N MET A 166 -14.49 -16.54 -3.85
CA MET A 166 -13.40 -15.67 -3.40
C MET A 166 -12.39 -15.46 -4.52
N PRO A 167 -11.86 -14.24 -4.70
CA PRO A 167 -10.66 -13.99 -5.48
C PRO A 167 -9.49 -14.84 -4.99
N TYR A 168 -8.51 -15.08 -5.87
CA TYR A 168 -7.27 -15.73 -5.46
C TYR A 168 -6.38 -14.78 -4.66
N SER A 169 -5.30 -15.30 -4.07
CA SER A 169 -4.28 -14.52 -3.36
C SER A 169 -3.35 -13.72 -4.29
N TRP A 170 -3.69 -13.60 -5.56
CA TRP A 170 -3.02 -12.75 -6.53
C TRP A 170 -4.03 -11.96 -7.34
N PHE A 171 -3.69 -10.73 -7.66
CA PHE A 171 -4.54 -9.78 -8.38
C PHE A 171 -3.77 -9.23 -9.57
N TYR A 172 -4.41 -9.12 -10.72
CA TYR A 172 -3.83 -8.47 -11.88
C TYR A 172 -4.51 -7.12 -12.11
N PHE A 173 -3.75 -6.05 -11.89
CA PHE A 173 -4.15 -4.68 -12.20
C PHE A 173 -2.97 -3.96 -12.84
N ASP A 174 -3.15 -3.41 -14.03
CA ASP A 174 -2.11 -2.61 -14.66
C ASP A 174 -1.73 -1.40 -13.80
N LEU A 175 -0.46 -1.03 -13.85
CA LEU A 175 0.02 0.22 -13.24
C LEU A 175 -0.72 1.41 -13.86
N VAL A 176 -0.93 2.45 -13.06
CA VAL A 176 -1.45 3.74 -13.58
C VAL A 176 -0.41 4.35 -14.50
N LYS A 177 -0.57 4.08 -15.81
CA LYS A 177 0.33 4.56 -16.86
C LYS A 177 0.14 6.06 -17.08
N ASN A 178 1.15 6.72 -17.61
CA ASN A 178 1.16 8.18 -17.81
C ASN A 178 0.10 8.70 -18.77
N VAL A 179 -0.43 7.83 -19.62
CA VAL A 179 -1.56 8.11 -20.53
C VAL A 179 -2.93 7.90 -19.86
N SER A 180 -2.97 7.39 -18.63
CA SER A 180 -4.21 7.21 -17.89
C SER A 180 -4.82 8.56 -17.51
N LYS A 181 -6.16 8.65 -17.60
CA LYS A 181 -6.91 9.83 -17.12
C LYS A 181 -6.74 10.07 -15.61
N GLU A 182 -6.42 9.02 -14.85
CA GLU A 182 -6.19 9.05 -13.39
C GLU A 182 -4.78 9.51 -13.01
N LYS A 183 -3.82 9.54 -13.96
CA LYS A 183 -2.42 9.82 -13.65
C LYS A 183 -2.22 11.28 -13.27
N THR A 184 -1.67 11.47 -12.08
CA THR A 184 -1.17 12.73 -11.55
C THR A 184 0.35 12.81 -11.68
N PHE A 185 0.95 13.92 -11.27
CA PHE A 185 2.40 14.04 -11.18
C PHE A 185 3.03 13.22 -10.03
N HIS A 186 2.22 12.58 -9.16
CA HIS A 186 2.71 11.67 -8.13
C HIS A 186 3.42 10.46 -8.76
N ALA A 187 4.62 10.15 -8.26
CA ALA A 187 5.50 9.16 -8.89
C ALA A 187 4.91 7.74 -8.89
N CYS A 188 4.37 7.30 -7.76
CA CYS A 188 3.78 5.97 -7.57
C CYS A 188 2.30 6.13 -7.24
N GLN A 189 1.43 5.59 -8.09
CA GLN A 189 -0.01 5.65 -7.90
C GLN A 189 -0.60 4.25 -8.03
N ILE A 190 -1.38 3.84 -7.02
CA ILE A 190 -2.07 2.55 -7.02
C ILE A 190 -3.29 2.63 -7.95
N PRO A 191 -3.60 1.59 -8.73
CA PRO A 191 -4.84 1.53 -9.50
C PRO A 191 -6.05 1.59 -8.58
N GLN A 192 -6.99 2.50 -8.85
CA GLN A 192 -8.18 2.71 -8.02
C GLN A 192 -8.99 1.43 -7.80
N LYS A 193 -9.10 0.56 -8.83
CA LYS A 193 -9.80 -0.72 -8.73
C LYS A 193 -9.17 -1.69 -7.72
N LEU A 194 -7.84 -1.69 -7.56
CA LEU A 194 -7.17 -2.49 -6.55
C LEU A 194 -7.50 -1.98 -5.15
N SER A 195 -7.38 -0.66 -4.93
CA SER A 195 -7.72 -0.03 -3.66
C SER A 195 -9.20 -0.23 -3.31
N GLU A 196 -10.09 -0.11 -4.30
CA GLU A 196 -11.53 -0.34 -4.14
C GLU A 196 -11.84 -1.77 -3.67
N MET A 197 -11.22 -2.76 -4.30
CA MET A 197 -11.37 -4.16 -3.92
C MET A 197 -10.94 -4.39 -2.46
N LEU A 198 -9.78 -3.87 -2.06
CA LEU A 198 -9.27 -4.04 -0.69
C LEU A 198 -10.17 -3.32 0.33
N ILE A 199 -10.59 -2.09 0.07
CA ILE A 199 -11.46 -1.32 0.98
C ILE A 199 -12.83 -1.99 1.10
N LYS A 200 -13.46 -2.40 0.00
CA LYS A 200 -14.77 -3.07 0.02
C LYS A 200 -14.74 -4.43 0.68
N SER A 201 -13.60 -5.13 0.65
CA SER A 201 -13.48 -6.45 1.28
C SER A 201 -13.60 -6.40 2.81
N CYS A 202 -13.21 -5.30 3.45
CA CYS A 202 -13.06 -5.22 4.90
C CYS A 202 -13.83 -4.08 5.57
N THR A 203 -14.54 -3.24 4.79
CA THR A 203 -15.30 -2.11 5.33
C THR A 203 -16.70 -1.99 4.75
N LEU A 204 -17.59 -1.39 5.53
CA LEU A 204 -18.93 -0.94 5.12
C LEU A 204 -19.01 0.58 5.19
N LYS A 205 -20.19 1.11 4.82
CA LYS A 205 -20.51 2.54 5.01
C LYS A 205 -20.30 2.94 6.48
N ASP A 206 -19.78 4.14 6.69
CA ASP A 206 -19.46 4.75 8.01
C ASP A 206 -18.29 4.11 8.77
N ASP A 207 -17.72 2.98 8.31
CA ASP A 207 -16.44 2.48 8.83
C ASP A 207 -15.30 3.48 8.56
N THR A 208 -14.31 3.53 9.46
CA THR A 208 -13.17 4.46 9.39
C THR A 208 -11.94 3.79 8.81
N VAL A 209 -11.44 4.35 7.71
CA VAL A 209 -10.20 3.91 7.03
C VAL A 209 -9.08 4.91 7.33
N LEU A 210 -7.99 4.43 7.92
CA LEU A 210 -6.75 5.19 8.07
C LEU A 210 -5.86 4.92 6.85
N ILE A 211 -5.64 5.95 6.03
CA ILE A 211 -4.75 5.93 4.87
C ILE A 211 -3.44 6.58 5.30
N LEU A 212 -2.39 5.77 5.47
CA LEU A 212 -1.14 6.21 6.09
C LEU A 212 -0.42 7.30 5.28
N PHE A 213 -0.49 7.22 3.94
CA PHE A 213 0.20 8.13 3.04
C PHE A 213 -0.75 8.56 1.93
N GLY A 214 -1.13 9.82 1.92
CA GLY A 214 -2.16 10.35 1.03
C GLY A 214 -1.81 10.31 -0.46
N GLY A 215 -0.56 10.59 -0.79
CA GLY A 215 -0.02 10.52 -2.15
C GLY A 215 -0.82 11.31 -3.18
N SER A 216 -1.48 10.60 -4.09
CA SER A 216 -2.36 11.21 -5.09
C SER A 216 -3.79 11.48 -4.62
N GLY A 217 -4.14 11.05 -3.41
CA GLY A 217 -5.50 11.14 -2.84
C GLY A 217 -6.52 10.16 -3.42
N SER A 218 -6.07 9.14 -4.16
CA SER A 218 -6.98 8.17 -4.80
C SER A 218 -7.82 7.42 -3.79
N GLU A 219 -7.20 6.87 -2.75
CA GLU A 219 -7.82 6.09 -1.68
C GLU A 219 -8.73 6.95 -0.80
N ILE A 220 -8.33 8.21 -0.58
CA ILE A 220 -9.08 9.20 0.20
C ILE A 220 -10.40 9.54 -0.49
N CYS A 221 -10.33 9.89 -1.79
CA CYS A 221 -11.52 10.18 -2.59
C CYS A 221 -12.42 8.94 -2.72
N LEU A 222 -11.83 7.78 -2.87
CA LEU A 222 -12.55 6.51 -2.93
C LEU A 222 -13.32 6.23 -1.64
N CYS A 223 -12.73 6.45 -0.46
CA CYS A 223 -13.42 6.33 0.82
C CYS A 223 -14.64 7.26 0.87
N LYS A 224 -14.47 8.52 0.46
CA LYS A 224 -15.58 9.50 0.39
C LYS A 224 -16.69 9.02 -0.56
N GLU A 225 -16.34 8.56 -1.76
CA GLU A 225 -17.30 8.03 -2.76
C GLU A 225 -18.08 6.82 -2.24
N LEU A 226 -17.40 5.95 -1.49
CA LEU A 226 -18.00 4.75 -0.91
C LEU A 226 -18.74 5.01 0.42
N GLY A 227 -18.77 6.24 0.92
CA GLY A 227 -19.39 6.59 2.19
C GLY A 227 -18.66 6.04 3.42
N ARG A 228 -17.33 5.84 3.33
CA ARG A 228 -16.46 5.53 4.47
C ARG A 228 -15.90 6.81 5.03
N ASN A 229 -15.72 6.86 6.35
CA ASN A 229 -14.89 7.88 6.96
C ASN A 229 -13.43 7.59 6.63
N PHE A 230 -12.64 8.66 6.45
CA PHE A 230 -11.21 8.54 6.23
C PHE A 230 -10.43 9.43 7.20
N ILE A 231 -9.21 9.02 7.49
CA ILE A 231 -8.18 9.83 8.16
C ILE A 231 -6.90 9.59 7.36
N SER A 232 -6.15 10.65 7.03
CA SER A 232 -4.93 10.48 6.26
C SER A 232 -3.89 11.52 6.62
N THR A 233 -2.62 11.23 6.26
CA THR A 233 -1.54 12.21 6.24
C THR A 233 -0.91 12.31 4.87
N GLU A 234 -0.36 13.46 4.58
CA GLU A 234 0.53 13.68 3.44
C GLU A 234 1.60 14.72 3.87
N LEU A 235 2.85 14.29 3.83
CA LEU A 235 3.96 15.11 4.32
C LEU A 235 4.38 16.18 3.31
N ASP A 236 4.27 15.91 2.01
CA ASP A 236 4.60 16.87 0.97
C ASP A 236 3.44 17.85 0.76
N GLU A 237 3.72 19.14 0.94
CA GLU A 237 2.70 20.20 0.84
C GLU A 237 2.03 20.27 -0.55
N LYS A 238 2.76 19.97 -1.65
CA LYS A 238 2.18 20.01 -2.99
C LYS A 238 1.20 18.86 -3.19
N TYR A 239 1.53 17.66 -2.70
CA TYR A 239 0.61 16.52 -2.72
C TYR A 239 -0.57 16.75 -1.78
N HIS A 240 -0.32 17.27 -0.58
CA HIS A 240 -1.42 17.63 0.34
C HIS A 240 -2.39 18.62 -0.31
N ARG A 241 -1.91 19.70 -0.92
CA ARG A 241 -2.74 20.68 -1.64
C ARG A 241 -3.54 20.01 -2.78
N MET A 242 -2.90 19.13 -3.56
CA MET A 242 -3.59 18.36 -4.60
C MET A 242 -4.73 17.51 -4.05
N ILE A 243 -4.52 16.86 -2.89
CA ILE A 243 -5.55 16.06 -2.24
C ILE A 243 -6.72 16.93 -1.82
N MET A 244 -6.46 18.08 -1.17
CA MET A 244 -7.50 18.99 -0.72
C MET A 244 -8.33 19.53 -1.88
N ASP A 245 -7.69 19.98 -2.96
CA ASP A 245 -8.36 20.43 -4.19
C ASP A 245 -9.20 19.31 -4.82
N ARG A 246 -8.68 18.08 -4.83
CA ARG A 246 -9.40 16.92 -5.36
C ARG A 246 -10.63 16.57 -4.52
N LEU A 247 -10.54 16.67 -3.20
CA LEU A 247 -11.67 16.45 -2.29
C LEU A 247 -12.76 17.52 -2.46
N GLU A 248 -12.37 18.77 -2.70
CA GLU A 248 -13.29 19.88 -2.90
C GLU A 248 -13.97 19.78 -4.27
N LYS A 249 -13.19 19.64 -5.34
CA LYS A 249 -13.66 19.66 -6.73
C LYS A 249 -14.30 18.35 -7.19
N GLY A 250 -13.97 17.23 -6.56
CA GLY A 250 -14.41 15.89 -6.99
C GLY A 250 -13.67 15.32 -8.21
N PHE A 251 -12.66 16.01 -8.73
CA PHE A 251 -11.85 15.57 -9.87
C PHE A 251 -10.41 16.07 -9.78
N ILE A 252 -9.53 15.47 -10.58
CA ILE A 252 -8.12 15.88 -10.66
C ILE A 252 -7.99 17.08 -11.58
N GLY A 253 -7.60 18.23 -11.05
CA GLY A 253 -7.32 19.43 -11.80
C GLY A 253 -6.24 19.21 -12.88
N LYS A 254 -6.30 19.96 -13.98
CA LYS A 254 -5.34 19.85 -15.09
C LYS A 254 -3.91 20.18 -14.65
N GLU A 255 -3.76 21.06 -13.68
CA GLU A 255 -2.49 21.47 -13.05
C GLU A 255 -1.76 20.32 -12.36
N TYR A 256 -2.50 19.31 -11.87
CA TYR A 256 -1.96 18.13 -11.17
C TYR A 256 -1.69 16.95 -12.11
N LYS A 257 -2.08 17.05 -13.37
CA LYS A 257 -1.80 16.00 -14.36
C LYS A 257 -0.35 16.04 -14.81
N LEU A 258 0.21 14.86 -15.02
CA LEU A 258 1.58 14.75 -15.52
C LEU A 258 1.67 15.38 -16.93
N LYS A 259 2.51 16.40 -17.08
CA LYS A 259 2.84 16.96 -18.40
C LYS A 259 3.86 16.05 -19.09
N LEU A 260 3.66 15.71 -20.37
CA LEU A 260 4.53 14.79 -21.11
C LEU A 260 6.03 15.14 -21.04
N ARG A 261 6.36 16.42 -20.94
CA ARG A 261 7.73 16.91 -20.84
C ARG A 261 8.39 16.64 -19.47
N GLN A 262 7.60 16.70 -18.38
CA GLN A 262 8.03 16.33 -17.03
C GLN A 262 8.16 14.81 -16.86
N TYR A 263 7.33 14.06 -17.59
CA TYR A 263 7.37 12.62 -17.61
C TYR A 263 8.71 12.07 -18.11
N ASN A 264 9.20 12.58 -19.27
CA ASN A 264 10.46 12.10 -19.83
C ASN A 264 11.64 12.31 -18.86
N GLN A 265 11.61 13.38 -18.08
CA GLN A 265 12.64 13.68 -17.10
C GLN A 265 12.52 12.77 -15.86
N ILE A 266 11.31 12.64 -15.29
CA ILE A 266 11.06 11.74 -14.14
C ILE A 266 11.37 10.29 -14.51
N PHE A 267 10.98 9.86 -15.70
CA PHE A 267 11.25 8.50 -16.18
C PHE A 267 12.73 8.24 -16.41
N HIS A 268 13.44 9.20 -16.98
CA HIS A 268 14.90 9.14 -17.18
C HIS A 268 15.62 9.09 -15.84
N ASP A 269 15.26 9.95 -14.89
CA ASP A 269 15.86 9.99 -13.56
C ASP A 269 15.56 8.69 -12.77
N GLN A 270 14.35 8.14 -12.89
CA GLN A 270 14.00 6.85 -12.26
C GLN A 270 14.75 5.67 -12.90
N GLN A 271 14.95 5.66 -14.23
CA GLN A 271 15.76 4.66 -14.90
C GLN A 271 17.24 4.77 -14.51
N MET A 272 17.78 5.97 -14.44
CA MET A 272 19.16 6.21 -14.02
C MET A 272 19.38 5.77 -12.58
N LEU A 273 18.50 6.08 -11.64
CA LEU A 273 18.57 5.62 -10.25
C LEU A 273 18.55 4.09 -10.13
N ILE A 274 17.76 3.41 -10.94
CA ILE A 274 17.71 1.94 -10.98
C ILE A 274 18.98 1.34 -11.57
N LEU A 275 19.61 2.03 -12.54
CA LEU A 275 20.85 1.60 -13.20
C LEU A 275 22.09 1.99 -12.38
N GLU A 276 22.07 3.12 -11.69
CA GLU A 276 23.17 3.66 -10.87
C GLU A 276 23.21 3.14 -9.44
N SER A 277 22.17 2.43 -8.98
CA SER A 277 22.18 1.70 -7.71
C SER A 277 22.63 0.25 -7.91
N PRO A 278 23.90 -0.04 -8.19
CA PRO A 278 24.42 -1.34 -7.86
C PRO A 278 24.35 -1.38 -6.33
N ALA A 279 23.60 -2.33 -5.78
CA ALA A 279 23.72 -2.65 -4.37
C ALA A 279 25.23 -2.84 -4.11
N LYS A 280 25.87 -1.88 -3.44
CA LYS A 280 27.22 -2.05 -2.93
C LYS A 280 27.15 -3.09 -1.82
N TYR A 281 27.09 -4.34 -2.23
CA TYR A 281 27.43 -5.44 -1.36
C TYR A 281 28.94 -5.28 -1.07
N HIS A 282 29.27 -4.67 0.03
CA HIS A 282 30.59 -4.83 0.62
C HIS A 282 30.70 -6.29 1.05
N ARG A 283 31.20 -7.13 0.13
CA ARG A 283 31.80 -8.41 0.48
C ARG A 283 33.01 -8.08 1.36
N THR A 284 32.83 -8.15 2.67
CA THR A 284 33.96 -8.33 3.57
C THR A 284 34.53 -9.73 3.30
N THR A 285 35.44 -9.80 2.34
CA THR A 285 36.27 -10.99 2.17
C THR A 285 37.22 -11.04 3.35
N LYS A 286 36.84 -11.73 4.42
CA LYS A 286 37.83 -12.24 5.37
C LYS A 286 38.73 -13.21 4.60
N LYS A 287 39.92 -12.77 4.25
CA LYS A 287 40.99 -13.65 3.77
C LYS A 287 41.38 -14.57 4.92
N HIS A 288 40.97 -15.82 4.85
CA HIS A 288 41.57 -16.84 5.69
C HIS A 288 43.01 -17.09 5.22
N PRO A 289 44.02 -17.05 6.11
CA PRO A 289 45.38 -17.36 5.75
C PRO A 289 45.50 -18.85 5.40
N VAL A 290 45.95 -19.12 4.17
CA VAL A 290 46.31 -20.49 3.75
C VAL A 290 47.54 -20.90 4.53
N LYS A 291 47.40 -21.84 5.46
CA LYS A 291 48.55 -22.54 6.09
C LYS A 291 49.23 -23.38 5.04
N LYS A 292 50.45 -22.98 4.64
CA LYS A 292 51.36 -23.85 3.92
C LYS A 292 51.72 -25.01 4.83
N ARG A 293 51.44 -26.23 4.39
CA ARG A 293 52.02 -27.44 4.97
C ARG A 293 53.42 -27.63 4.38
N ALA A 294 54.39 -27.82 5.27
CA ALA A 294 55.74 -28.32 4.96
C ALA A 294 55.67 -29.81 4.61
#